data_27512310cf0d1b3550b7a6414904758b
#
_entry.id   27512310cf0d1b3550b7a6414904758b
#
_cell.length_a   1.000
_cell.length_b   1.000
_cell.length_c   1.000
_cell.angle_alpha   90.00
_cell.angle_beta   90.00
_cell.angle_gamma   90.00
#
_symmetry.space_group_name_H-M   'P 1'
#
loop_
_entity.id
_entity.type
_entity.pdbx_description
1 polymer ?
#
loop_
_entity_poly.entity_id
_entity_poly.type
_entity_poly.pdbx_seq_one_letter_code
_entity_poly.pdbx_strand_id
1 'polypeptide(L)'
;LHDALPIYYATKLEKTGYCLLLAVELLNQVEGYEHYDKMMDGFAKIYDLAQESAESARKAAKQFAQRFKDEKVIYIMSSGATHEVAYSSSVCLMMEMQWINSGTFHAGEFFHGPFEIVDKDVPFILLMNDGKTRAIDSRALAFLDRFNAKTEVVDALDYGLSAFIEKEVLDYFNPFVITAVFRVYAEELSYAREHPLTKRRYMWKLSY
;
A
#
# COMPACT_ATOMS: atom_id res chain seq x y z
N LEU A 1 4.60 -9.60 -22.09
CA LEU A 1 5.18 -9.97 -20.80
C LEU A 1 4.66 -9.03 -19.75
N HIS A 2 3.48 -9.34 -19.28
CA HIS A 2 2.79 -8.56 -18.28
C HIS A 2 2.96 -9.28 -16.98
N ASP A 3 4.17 -9.21 -16.47
CA ASP A 3 4.47 -9.96 -15.31
C ASP A 3 3.76 -9.37 -14.15
N ALA A 4 3.07 -10.21 -13.53
CA ALA A 4 2.35 -9.97 -12.31
C ALA A 4 3.25 -9.54 -11.15
N LEU A 5 4.53 -9.41 -11.40
CA LEU A 5 5.54 -9.05 -10.41
C LEU A 5 6.29 -7.78 -10.82
N PRO A 6 5.60 -6.64 -10.92
CA PRO A 6 6.26 -5.39 -11.29
C PRO A 6 7.22 -4.85 -10.23
N ILE A 7 7.33 -5.54 -9.12
CA ILE A 7 8.09 -5.11 -7.95
C ILE A 7 9.59 -5.03 -8.20
N TYR A 8 10.08 -5.86 -9.10
CA TYR A 8 11.51 -6.03 -9.30
C TYR A 8 12.03 -5.36 -10.56
N TYR A 9 11.29 -4.41 -11.09
CA TYR A 9 11.80 -3.68 -12.23
C TYR A 9 12.94 -2.78 -11.84
N ALA A 10 14.06 -3.03 -12.43
CA ALA A 10 15.33 -2.37 -12.20
C ALA A 10 15.40 -0.92 -12.69
N THR A 11 14.32 -0.20 -12.69
CA THR A 11 14.33 1.22 -12.97
C THR A 11 14.25 1.98 -11.65
N LYS A 12 15.10 2.96 -11.47
CA LYS A 12 15.14 3.81 -10.27
C LYS A 12 13.83 4.55 -9.97
N LEU A 13 12.92 4.61 -10.92
CA LEU A 13 11.55 5.06 -10.73
C LEU A 13 10.64 4.06 -11.42
N GLU A 14 9.66 3.54 -10.69
CA GLU A 14 8.58 2.76 -11.27
C GLU A 14 7.66 3.62 -12.13
N LYS A 15 6.76 3.00 -12.90
CA LYS A 15 5.84 3.72 -13.79
C LYS A 15 5.10 4.86 -13.09
N THR A 16 4.63 4.62 -11.86
CA THR A 16 3.98 5.64 -11.02
C THR A 16 4.90 6.83 -10.73
N GLY A 17 6.17 6.56 -10.45
CA GLY A 17 7.17 7.60 -10.23
C GLY A 17 7.40 8.45 -11.47
N TYR A 18 7.50 7.84 -12.65
CA TYR A 18 7.60 8.59 -13.91
C TYR A 18 6.34 9.40 -14.21
N CYS A 19 5.15 8.85 -13.94
CA CYS A 19 3.91 9.62 -14.11
C CYS A 19 3.86 10.84 -13.19
N LEU A 20 4.23 10.67 -11.93
CA LEU A 20 4.30 11.78 -10.96
C LEU A 20 5.37 12.81 -11.39
N LEU A 21 6.55 12.35 -11.81
CA LEU A 21 7.62 13.23 -12.29
C LEU A 21 7.15 14.06 -13.48
N LEU A 22 6.53 13.44 -14.49
CA LEU A 22 6.01 14.15 -15.65
C LEU A 22 4.93 15.17 -15.27
N ALA A 23 4.06 14.84 -14.33
CA ALA A 23 3.04 15.77 -13.85
C ALA A 23 3.66 16.99 -13.14
N VAL A 24 4.66 16.74 -12.29
CA VAL A 24 5.40 17.82 -11.59
C VAL A 24 6.18 18.69 -12.57
N GLU A 25 6.84 18.10 -13.55
CA GLU A 25 7.53 18.83 -14.61
C GLU A 25 6.57 19.71 -15.41
N LEU A 26 5.44 19.16 -15.83
CA LEU A 26 4.44 19.92 -16.57
C LEU A 26 3.90 21.09 -15.74
N LEU A 27 3.56 20.86 -14.48
CA LEU A 27 3.10 21.91 -13.56
C LEU A 27 4.14 23.01 -13.42
N ASN A 28 5.40 22.64 -13.22
CA ASN A 28 6.49 23.59 -13.04
C ASN A 28 6.73 24.44 -14.31
N GLN A 29 6.64 23.83 -15.50
CA GLN A 29 6.84 24.54 -16.76
C GLN A 29 5.69 25.50 -17.13
N VAL A 30 4.47 25.15 -16.75
CA VAL A 30 3.28 25.94 -17.14
C VAL A 30 2.95 27.02 -16.12
N GLU A 31 3.01 26.74 -14.83
CA GLU A 31 2.56 27.62 -13.77
C GLU A 31 3.66 27.99 -12.76
N GLY A 32 4.75 27.25 -12.77
CA GLY A 32 5.72 27.25 -11.69
C GLY A 32 5.21 26.41 -10.50
N TYR A 33 6.11 25.70 -9.83
CA TYR A 33 5.75 24.92 -8.66
C TYR A 33 6.68 25.24 -7.49
N GLU A 34 6.13 25.87 -6.47
CA GLU A 34 6.88 26.35 -5.29
C GLU A 34 7.76 25.26 -4.65
N HIS A 35 7.32 23.99 -4.67
CA HIS A 35 8.03 22.89 -4.04
C HIS A 35 8.77 21.98 -5.04
N TYR A 36 9.06 22.49 -6.24
CA TYR A 36 9.68 21.69 -7.30
C TYR A 36 11.00 21.06 -6.86
N ASP A 37 11.92 21.83 -6.27
CA ASP A 37 13.21 21.32 -5.83
C ASP A 37 13.07 20.23 -4.75
N LYS A 38 12.08 20.36 -3.87
CA LYS A 38 11.77 19.35 -2.85
C LYS A 38 11.23 18.05 -3.47
N MET A 39 10.42 18.16 -4.55
CA MET A 39 9.98 16.99 -5.29
C MET A 39 11.15 16.29 -5.98
N MET A 40 12.06 17.04 -6.61
CA MET A 40 13.24 16.46 -7.27
C MET A 40 14.16 15.76 -6.25
N ASP A 41 14.39 16.36 -5.09
CA ASP A 41 15.13 15.73 -4.00
C ASP A 41 14.43 14.44 -3.51
N GLY A 42 13.11 14.46 -3.38
CA GLY A 42 12.32 13.28 -3.04
C GLY A 42 12.45 12.16 -4.07
N PHE A 43 12.36 12.46 -5.37
CA PHE A 43 12.58 11.48 -6.43
C PHE A 43 13.98 10.87 -6.42
N ALA A 44 14.99 11.63 -6.01
CA ALA A 44 16.35 11.12 -5.91
C ALA A 44 16.52 10.08 -4.79
N LYS A 45 15.70 10.13 -3.75
CA LYS A 45 15.81 9.32 -2.52
C LYS A 45 14.82 8.16 -2.47
N ILE A 46 13.63 8.33 -3.04
CA ILE A 46 12.49 7.45 -2.77
C ILE A 46 12.72 6.00 -3.18
N TYR A 47 13.47 5.76 -4.26
CA TYR A 47 13.74 4.40 -4.70
C TYR A 47 14.53 3.59 -3.68
N ASP A 48 15.65 4.13 -3.20
CA ASP A 48 16.51 3.45 -2.25
C ASP A 48 15.77 3.27 -0.91
N LEU A 49 15.05 4.29 -0.46
CA LEU A 49 14.22 4.20 0.74
C LEU A 49 13.13 3.11 0.63
N ALA A 50 12.47 3.01 -0.51
CA ALA A 50 11.44 1.99 -0.72
C ALA A 50 12.03 0.57 -0.73
N GLN A 51 13.23 0.38 -1.29
CA GLN A 51 13.92 -0.91 -1.27
C GLN A 51 14.34 -1.30 0.16
N GLU A 52 14.96 -0.40 0.90
CA GLU A 52 15.35 -0.64 2.30
C GLU A 52 14.12 -0.93 3.18
N SER A 53 13.02 -0.20 2.96
CA SER A 53 11.74 -0.43 3.65
C SER A 53 11.18 -1.83 3.37
N ALA A 54 11.19 -2.25 2.10
CA ALA A 54 10.74 -3.59 1.71
C ALA A 54 11.58 -4.70 2.35
N GLU A 55 12.90 -4.54 2.40
CA GLU A 55 13.78 -5.51 3.06
C GLU A 55 13.53 -5.59 4.57
N SER A 56 13.40 -4.46 5.23
CA SER A 56 13.14 -4.38 6.68
C SER A 56 11.80 -4.98 7.07
N ALA A 57 10.80 -4.88 6.19
CA ALA A 57 9.43 -5.36 6.41
C ALA A 57 9.31 -6.89 6.44
N ARG A 58 10.28 -7.64 5.91
CA ARG A 58 10.17 -9.08 5.67
C ARG A 58 9.83 -9.90 6.91
N LYS A 59 10.36 -9.52 8.07
CA LYS A 59 10.04 -10.22 9.34
C LYS A 59 8.58 -10.05 9.72
N ALA A 60 8.07 -8.84 9.67
CA ALA A 60 6.66 -8.55 9.98
C ALA A 60 5.73 -9.21 8.95
N ALA A 61 6.09 -9.16 7.67
CA ALA A 61 5.35 -9.81 6.60
C ALA A 61 5.20 -11.33 6.79
N LYS A 62 6.25 -12.02 7.26
CA LYS A 62 6.17 -13.44 7.60
C LYS A 62 5.20 -13.72 8.75
N GLN A 63 5.20 -12.87 9.77
CA GLN A 63 4.26 -13.00 10.89
C GLN A 63 2.82 -12.77 10.44
N PHE A 64 2.59 -11.72 9.65
CA PHE A 64 1.31 -11.46 9.00
C PHE A 64 0.84 -12.68 8.18
N ALA A 65 1.68 -13.20 7.31
CA ALA A 65 1.34 -14.31 6.44
C ALA A 65 0.84 -15.53 7.23
N GLN A 66 1.47 -15.86 8.35
CA GLN A 66 1.01 -16.98 9.20
C GLN A 66 -0.34 -16.70 9.87
N ARG A 67 -0.62 -15.43 10.23
CA ARG A 67 -1.90 -15.05 10.85
C ARG A 67 -3.05 -14.99 9.87
N PHE A 68 -2.77 -14.65 8.59
CA PHE A 68 -3.79 -14.33 7.58
C PHE A 68 -3.92 -15.36 6.46
N LYS A 69 -3.08 -16.39 6.41
CA LYS A 69 -3.06 -17.37 5.30
C LYS A 69 -4.37 -18.11 5.06
N ASP A 70 -5.16 -18.32 6.11
CA ASP A 70 -6.40 -19.09 6.03
C ASP A 70 -7.64 -18.22 5.85
N GLU A 71 -7.46 -16.89 5.78
CA GLU A 71 -8.57 -15.96 5.62
C GLU A 71 -9.24 -16.08 4.24
N LYS A 72 -10.57 -15.94 4.26
CA LYS A 72 -11.40 -15.99 3.04
C LYS A 72 -11.78 -14.59 2.57
N VAL A 73 -11.77 -13.65 3.49
CA VAL A 73 -12.07 -12.24 3.23
C VAL A 73 -11.02 -11.41 3.96
N ILE A 74 -10.49 -10.37 3.34
CA ILE A 74 -9.60 -9.40 3.97
C ILE A 74 -10.00 -8.01 3.47
N TYR A 75 -10.31 -7.10 4.39
CA TYR A 75 -10.57 -5.70 4.05
C TYR A 75 -9.31 -4.87 4.20
N ILE A 76 -9.08 -3.97 3.25
CA ILE A 76 -7.90 -3.10 3.26
C ILE A 76 -8.37 -1.65 3.26
N MET A 77 -7.85 -0.83 4.16
CA MET A 77 -8.17 0.59 4.18
C MET A 77 -6.96 1.48 4.36
N SER A 78 -7.11 2.71 3.94
CA SER A 78 -6.15 3.79 4.06
C SER A 78 -6.83 5.12 3.80
N SER A 79 -6.08 6.22 3.87
CA SER A 79 -6.56 7.55 3.50
C SER A 79 -5.55 8.31 2.63
N GLY A 80 -5.99 9.43 2.05
CA GLY A 80 -5.14 10.25 1.20
C GLY A 80 -4.58 9.49 0.00
N ALA A 81 -3.35 9.80 -0.37
CA ALA A 81 -2.70 9.19 -1.54
C ALA A 81 -2.47 7.67 -1.40
N THR A 82 -2.35 7.16 -0.17
CA THR A 82 -2.18 5.72 0.10
C THR A 82 -3.48 4.91 -0.08
N HIS A 83 -4.63 5.57 -0.19
CA HIS A 83 -5.89 4.87 -0.48
C HIS A 83 -5.83 4.08 -1.80
N GLU A 84 -5.19 4.63 -2.84
CA GLU A 84 -5.03 3.93 -4.11
C GLU A 84 -4.13 2.68 -3.99
N VAL A 85 -3.19 2.69 -3.05
CA VAL A 85 -2.41 1.50 -2.72
C VAL A 85 -3.28 0.44 -2.07
N ALA A 86 -4.17 0.82 -1.15
CA ALA A 86 -5.14 -0.09 -0.54
C ALA A 86 -6.07 -0.69 -1.59
N TYR A 87 -6.60 0.14 -2.49
CA TYR A 87 -7.47 -0.31 -3.59
C TYR A 87 -6.74 -1.29 -4.51
N SER A 88 -5.57 -0.93 -5.03
CA SER A 88 -4.81 -1.80 -5.93
C SER A 88 -4.38 -3.10 -5.24
N SER A 89 -4.05 -3.05 -3.96
CA SER A 89 -3.71 -4.22 -3.16
C SER A 89 -4.90 -5.16 -2.98
N SER A 90 -6.08 -4.63 -2.74
CA SER A 90 -7.33 -5.40 -2.67
C SER A 90 -7.63 -6.08 -4.00
N VAL A 91 -7.63 -5.31 -5.09
CA VAL A 91 -8.01 -5.82 -6.43
C VAL A 91 -6.95 -6.77 -6.99
N CYS A 92 -5.68 -6.34 -7.03
CA CYS A 92 -4.63 -7.08 -7.71
C CYS A 92 -3.98 -8.14 -6.82
N LEU A 93 -3.62 -7.80 -5.58
CA LEU A 93 -2.89 -8.74 -4.73
C LEU A 93 -3.83 -9.75 -4.08
N MET A 94 -4.93 -9.31 -3.47
CA MET A 94 -5.82 -10.23 -2.77
C MET A 94 -6.75 -10.98 -3.73
N MET A 95 -7.53 -10.28 -4.55
CA MET A 95 -8.52 -10.95 -5.41
C MET A 95 -7.87 -11.63 -6.61
N GLU A 96 -7.05 -10.92 -7.39
CA GLU A 96 -6.45 -11.47 -8.61
C GLU A 96 -5.40 -12.54 -8.33
N MET A 97 -4.43 -12.22 -7.46
CA MET A 97 -3.25 -13.07 -7.26
C MET A 97 -3.42 -14.10 -6.16
N GLN A 98 -4.21 -13.82 -5.13
CA GLN A 98 -4.39 -14.74 -4.01
C GLN A 98 -5.78 -15.39 -3.93
N TRP A 99 -6.74 -14.94 -4.75
CA TRP A 99 -8.12 -15.43 -4.77
C TRP A 99 -8.80 -15.33 -3.41
N ILE A 100 -8.43 -14.32 -2.64
CA ILE A 100 -9.06 -13.92 -1.39
C ILE A 100 -10.08 -12.85 -1.71
N ASN A 101 -11.32 -12.99 -1.23
CA ASN A 101 -12.29 -11.88 -1.34
C ASN A 101 -11.75 -10.66 -0.61
N SER A 102 -11.89 -9.49 -1.19
CA SER A 102 -11.37 -8.27 -0.59
C SER A 102 -12.23 -7.07 -0.95
N GLY A 103 -12.26 -6.11 -0.07
CA GLY A 103 -12.88 -4.82 -0.27
C GLY A 103 -11.98 -3.72 0.25
N THR A 104 -12.16 -2.51 -0.29
CA THR A 104 -11.38 -1.34 0.11
C THR A 104 -12.30 -0.27 0.66
N PHE A 105 -11.91 0.32 1.78
CA PHE A 105 -12.58 1.48 2.37
C PHE A 105 -11.60 2.63 2.49
N HIS A 106 -12.07 3.84 2.17
CA HIS A 106 -11.36 5.03 2.60
C HIS A 106 -11.55 5.20 4.11
N ALA A 107 -10.47 5.38 4.88
CA ALA A 107 -10.56 5.47 6.34
C ALA A 107 -11.49 6.60 6.83
N GLY A 108 -11.65 7.67 6.03
CA GLY A 108 -12.62 8.74 6.28
C GLY A 108 -14.08 8.31 6.11
N GLU A 109 -14.35 7.31 5.26
CA GLU A 109 -15.70 6.78 5.02
C GLU A 109 -16.03 5.59 5.93
N PHE A 110 -15.03 5.06 6.64
CA PHE A 110 -15.17 3.88 7.47
C PHE A 110 -16.37 3.98 8.44
N PHE A 111 -16.59 5.14 9.02
CA PHE A 111 -17.70 5.40 9.97
C PHE A 111 -19.06 5.69 9.31
N HIS A 112 -19.18 5.55 7.98
CA HIS A 112 -20.44 5.69 7.24
C HIS A 112 -21.07 4.34 6.87
N GLY A 113 -20.62 3.24 7.51
CA GLY A 113 -21.19 1.91 7.30
C GLY A 113 -20.20 0.80 7.54
N PRO A 114 -18.98 0.79 6.95
CA PRO A 114 -18.04 -0.30 7.10
C PRO A 114 -17.66 -0.68 8.54
N PHE A 115 -17.72 0.26 9.48
CA PHE A 115 -17.44 -0.02 10.90
C PHE A 115 -18.44 -1.00 11.55
N GLU A 116 -19.62 -1.17 10.98
CA GLU A 116 -20.64 -2.12 11.49
C GLU A 116 -20.26 -3.58 11.27
N ILE A 117 -19.32 -3.88 10.37
CA ILE A 117 -18.84 -5.25 10.16
C ILE A 117 -17.64 -5.59 11.05
N VAL A 118 -17.19 -4.68 11.90
CA VAL A 118 -16.02 -4.91 12.76
C VAL A 118 -16.34 -5.95 13.82
N ASP A 119 -15.57 -7.02 13.80
CA ASP A 119 -15.58 -8.10 14.79
C ASP A 119 -14.16 -8.64 14.92
N LYS A 120 -13.90 -9.34 16.02
CA LYS A 120 -12.60 -9.99 16.31
C LYS A 120 -12.15 -11.00 15.23
N ASP A 121 -13.09 -11.56 14.47
CA ASP A 121 -12.86 -12.56 13.45
C ASP A 121 -12.88 -11.98 12.02
N VAL A 122 -13.13 -10.69 11.87
CA VAL A 122 -13.09 -9.99 10.57
C VAL A 122 -11.72 -9.34 10.37
N PRO A 123 -10.95 -9.79 9.37
CA PRO A 123 -9.60 -9.30 9.16
C PRO A 123 -9.56 -7.97 8.41
N PHE A 124 -8.84 -7.02 8.99
CA PHE A 124 -8.56 -5.71 8.41
C PHE A 124 -7.06 -5.50 8.24
N ILE A 125 -6.69 -4.87 7.16
CA ILE A 125 -5.35 -4.30 6.95
C ILE A 125 -5.49 -2.80 6.85
N LEU A 126 -4.74 -2.07 7.67
CA LEU A 126 -4.69 -0.62 7.64
C LEU A 126 -3.32 -0.17 7.15
N LEU A 127 -3.30 0.48 5.99
CA LEU A 127 -2.11 1.09 5.42
C LEU A 127 -2.08 2.56 5.87
N MET A 128 -1.29 2.87 6.89
CA MET A 128 -1.21 4.21 7.46
C MET A 128 -0.19 5.06 6.74
N ASN A 129 -0.61 6.23 6.29
CA ASN A 129 0.31 7.20 5.72
C ASN A 129 1.02 8.04 6.81
N ASP A 130 2.15 8.60 6.42
CA ASP A 130 2.92 9.57 7.23
C ASP A 130 2.71 10.99 6.69
N GLY A 131 1.45 11.45 6.61
CA GLY A 131 1.11 12.72 6.00
C GLY A 131 -0.12 13.37 6.61
N LYS A 132 -0.72 14.30 5.86
CA LYS A 132 -1.82 15.16 6.32
C LYS A 132 -3.06 14.38 6.74
N THR A 133 -3.31 13.22 6.15
CA THR A 133 -4.50 12.41 6.44
C THR A 133 -4.28 11.34 7.50
N ARG A 134 -3.08 11.23 8.07
CA ARG A 134 -2.75 10.26 9.13
C ARG A 134 -3.74 10.24 10.29
N ALA A 135 -4.26 11.40 10.71
CA ALA A 135 -5.25 11.47 11.79
C ALA A 135 -6.53 10.68 11.48
N ILE A 136 -6.88 10.57 10.21
CA ILE A 136 -8.06 9.80 9.75
C ILE A 136 -7.78 8.29 9.92
N ASP A 137 -6.58 7.84 9.50
CA ASP A 137 -6.15 6.45 9.69
C ASP A 137 -6.07 6.09 11.17
N SER A 138 -5.49 6.96 11.99
CA SER A 138 -5.38 6.75 13.45
C SER A 138 -6.74 6.61 14.13
N ARG A 139 -7.74 7.37 13.67
CA ARG A 139 -9.12 7.25 14.17
C ARG A 139 -9.73 5.89 13.84
N ALA A 140 -9.51 5.39 12.64
CA ALA A 140 -9.96 4.06 12.24
C ALA A 140 -9.25 2.96 13.05
N LEU A 141 -7.93 3.08 13.23
CA LEU A 141 -7.15 2.14 14.05
C LEU A 141 -7.67 2.08 15.49
N ALA A 142 -7.88 3.23 16.11
CA ALA A 142 -8.38 3.28 17.49
C ALA A 142 -9.75 2.59 17.65
N PHE A 143 -10.58 2.60 16.61
CA PHE A 143 -11.86 1.87 16.63
C PHE A 143 -11.62 0.36 16.49
N LEU A 144 -10.77 -0.08 15.56
CA LEU A 144 -10.43 -1.50 15.39
C LEU A 144 -9.84 -2.09 16.67
N ASP A 145 -8.93 -1.37 17.32
CA ASP A 145 -8.31 -1.79 18.58
C ASP A 145 -9.32 -1.90 19.72
N ARG A 146 -10.25 -0.95 19.80
CA ARG A 146 -11.32 -0.94 20.83
C ARG A 146 -12.16 -2.22 20.79
N PHE A 147 -12.40 -2.78 19.61
CA PHE A 147 -13.21 -3.97 19.40
C PHE A 147 -12.39 -5.24 19.17
N ASN A 148 -11.07 -5.17 19.40
CA ASN A 148 -10.13 -6.28 19.20
C ASN A 148 -10.26 -6.94 17.82
N ALA A 149 -10.48 -6.14 16.78
CA ALA A 149 -10.53 -6.61 15.42
C ALA A 149 -9.20 -7.29 15.03
N LYS A 150 -9.28 -8.29 14.15
CA LYS A 150 -8.09 -8.93 13.59
C LYS A 150 -7.39 -7.98 12.63
N THR A 151 -6.52 -7.13 13.16
CA THR A 151 -5.90 -6.04 12.40
C THR A 151 -4.42 -6.31 12.11
N GLU A 152 -3.99 -5.97 10.91
CA GLU A 152 -2.60 -5.76 10.53
C GLU A 152 -2.41 -4.30 10.16
N VAL A 153 -1.36 -3.68 10.68
CA VAL A 153 -1.01 -2.29 10.38
C VAL A 153 0.30 -2.25 9.63
N VAL A 154 0.31 -1.54 8.51
CA VAL A 154 1.52 -1.18 7.77
C VAL A 154 1.64 0.32 7.83
N ASP A 155 2.55 0.81 8.64
CA ASP A 155 2.69 2.23 8.95
C ASP A 155 3.92 2.83 8.26
N ALA A 156 3.72 3.87 7.45
CA ALA A 156 4.81 4.57 6.77
C ALA A 156 5.83 5.19 7.73
N LEU A 157 5.42 5.54 8.96
CA LEU A 157 6.35 6.04 9.99
C LEU A 157 7.41 5.02 10.39
N ASP A 158 7.08 3.72 10.38
CA ASP A 158 8.01 2.66 10.75
C ASP A 158 9.19 2.55 9.78
N TYR A 159 9.04 3.14 8.60
CA TYR A 159 10.03 3.15 7.52
C TYR A 159 10.75 4.48 7.36
N GLY A 160 10.46 5.46 8.23
CA GLY A 160 11.21 6.70 8.33
C GLY A 160 11.08 7.68 7.17
N LEU A 161 9.98 7.60 6.40
CA LEU A 161 9.77 8.45 5.22
C LEU A 161 9.96 9.95 5.52
N SER A 162 9.38 10.44 6.59
CA SER A 162 9.46 11.85 7.02
C SER A 162 10.85 12.30 7.49
N ALA A 163 11.80 11.37 7.68
CA ALA A 163 13.19 11.72 7.95
C ALA A 163 14.00 12.07 6.68
N PHE A 164 13.51 11.66 5.51
CA PHE A 164 14.20 11.82 4.23
C PHE A 164 13.48 12.75 3.25
N ILE A 165 12.16 12.86 3.38
CA ILE A 165 11.30 13.63 2.46
C ILE A 165 10.73 14.84 3.19
N GLU A 166 10.84 16.00 2.56
CA GLU A 166 10.30 17.27 3.09
C GLU A 166 8.78 17.19 3.25
N LYS A 167 8.27 17.72 4.36
CA LYS A 167 6.85 17.62 4.76
C LYS A 167 5.85 18.17 3.74
N GLU A 168 6.27 19.19 2.95
CA GLU A 168 5.41 19.82 1.96
C GLU A 168 5.07 18.89 0.80
N VAL A 169 5.93 17.91 0.55
CA VAL A 169 5.80 16.95 -0.57
C VAL A 169 5.62 15.50 -0.09
N LEU A 170 5.68 15.27 1.20
CA LEU A 170 5.65 13.96 1.84
C LEU A 170 4.46 13.08 1.38
N ASP A 171 3.29 13.67 1.27
CA ASP A 171 2.07 12.96 0.87
C ASP A 171 2.21 12.24 -0.47
N TYR A 172 2.96 12.82 -1.41
CA TYR A 172 3.16 12.23 -2.75
C TYR A 172 4.07 11.00 -2.74
N PHE A 173 4.89 10.84 -1.72
CA PHE A 173 5.88 9.76 -1.63
C PHE A 173 5.44 8.58 -0.75
N ASN A 174 4.44 8.75 0.11
CA ASN A 174 3.86 7.66 0.91
C ASN A 174 3.49 6.41 0.07
N PRO A 175 2.82 6.55 -1.10
CA PRO A 175 2.44 5.39 -1.91
C PRO A 175 3.61 4.52 -2.33
N PHE A 176 4.79 5.07 -2.55
CA PHE A 176 5.96 4.30 -2.99
C PHE A 176 6.46 3.36 -1.90
N VAL A 177 6.63 3.87 -0.69
CA VAL A 177 7.07 3.06 0.46
C VAL A 177 6.02 2.01 0.80
N ILE A 178 4.77 2.41 0.94
CA ILE A 178 3.69 1.49 1.31
C ILE A 178 3.49 0.41 0.23
N THR A 179 3.59 0.76 -1.05
CA THR A 179 3.53 -0.23 -2.14
C THR A 179 4.66 -1.24 -2.03
N ALA A 180 5.91 -0.78 -1.88
CA ALA A 180 7.07 -1.66 -1.81
C ALA A 180 6.96 -2.62 -0.61
N VAL A 181 6.61 -2.09 0.56
CA VAL A 181 6.42 -2.86 1.78
C VAL A 181 5.28 -3.87 1.63
N PHE A 182 4.09 -3.42 1.23
CA PHE A 182 2.92 -4.30 1.19
C PHE A 182 3.05 -5.41 0.14
N ARG A 183 3.86 -5.20 -0.86
CA ARG A 183 4.21 -6.27 -1.80
C ARG A 183 4.99 -7.41 -1.15
N VAL A 184 5.87 -7.11 -0.21
CA VAL A 184 6.56 -8.14 0.58
C VAL A 184 5.56 -8.92 1.43
N TYR A 185 4.55 -8.25 1.98
CA TYR A 185 3.44 -8.91 2.68
C TYR A 185 2.66 -9.88 1.77
N ALA A 186 2.36 -9.46 0.54
CA ALA A 186 1.69 -10.32 -0.43
C ALA A 186 2.57 -11.50 -0.86
N GLU A 187 3.87 -11.30 -1.02
CA GLU A 187 4.83 -12.36 -1.34
C GLU A 187 4.87 -13.41 -0.22
N GLU A 188 5.08 -13.00 1.02
CA GLU A 188 5.11 -13.91 2.16
C GLU A 188 3.76 -14.63 2.37
N LEU A 189 2.64 -13.93 2.13
CA LEU A 189 1.33 -14.54 2.15
C LEU A 189 1.21 -15.64 1.07
N SER A 190 1.73 -15.39 -0.12
CA SER A 190 1.72 -16.37 -1.21
C SER A 190 2.50 -17.64 -0.89
N TYR A 191 3.63 -17.50 -0.21
CA TYR A 191 4.41 -18.64 0.29
C TYR A 191 3.66 -19.42 1.36
N ALA A 192 3.11 -18.73 2.36
CA ALA A 192 2.37 -19.36 3.45
C ALA A 192 1.10 -20.09 2.98
N ARG A 193 0.52 -19.66 1.86
CA ARG A 193 -0.68 -20.24 1.23
C ARG A 193 -0.36 -21.30 0.17
N GLU A 194 0.91 -21.48 -0.18
CA GLU A 194 1.31 -22.30 -1.33
C GLU A 194 0.57 -21.89 -2.61
N HIS A 195 0.32 -20.58 -2.75
CA HIS A 195 -0.43 -20.00 -3.84
C HIS A 195 0.39 -18.90 -4.54
N PRO A 196 1.21 -19.28 -5.53
CA PRO A 196 2.11 -18.34 -6.21
C PRO A 196 1.37 -17.12 -6.78
N LEU A 197 1.98 -15.94 -6.66
CA LEU A 197 1.43 -14.68 -7.17
C LEU A 197 1.17 -14.69 -8.69
N THR A 198 1.80 -15.61 -9.42
CA THR A 198 1.61 -15.79 -10.86
C THR A 198 0.42 -16.67 -11.23
N LYS A 199 -0.19 -17.35 -10.26
CA LYS A 199 -1.30 -18.26 -10.51
C LYS A 199 -2.53 -17.49 -10.98
N ARG A 200 -3.11 -17.93 -12.08
CA ARG A 200 -4.31 -17.33 -12.68
C ARG A 200 -5.39 -18.39 -12.93
N ARG A 201 -6.65 -18.02 -12.73
CA ARG A 201 -7.80 -18.87 -13.02
C ARG A 201 -8.31 -18.63 -14.45
N TYR A 202 -8.50 -17.39 -14.80
CA TYR A 202 -9.11 -16.97 -16.08
C TYR A 202 -8.20 -16.06 -16.91
N MET A 203 -7.52 -15.12 -16.27
CA MET A 203 -6.66 -14.13 -16.93
C MET A 203 -5.62 -14.84 -17.81
N TRP A 204 -5.51 -14.40 -19.06
CA TRP A 204 -4.65 -14.96 -20.11
C TRP A 204 -4.99 -16.41 -20.53
N LYS A 205 -6.07 -17.00 -20.02
CA LYS A 205 -6.53 -18.35 -20.39
C LYS A 205 -7.82 -18.34 -21.16
N LEU A 206 -8.61 -17.29 -21.02
CA LEU A 206 -9.88 -17.11 -21.68
C LEU A 206 -9.88 -15.79 -22.45
N SER A 207 -10.66 -15.76 -23.53
CA SER A 207 -11.02 -14.50 -24.19
C SER A 207 -12.17 -13.85 -23.43
N TYR A 208 -12.09 -12.56 -23.14
CA TYR A 208 -13.13 -11.76 -22.46
C TYR A 208 -13.13 -10.33 -22.98
#